data_b1ef33bfbc5bd039ad1e3f59aea88ca2
#
_entry.id   b1ef33bfbc5bd039ad1e3f59aea88ca2
#
_cell.length_a   1.000
_cell.length_b   1.000
_cell.length_c   1.000
_cell.angle_alpha   90.00
_cell.angle_beta   90.00
_cell.angle_gamma   90.00
#
_symmetry.space_group_name_H-M   'P 1'
#
loop_
_entity.id
_entity.type
_entity.pdbx_description
1 polymer ?
#
loop_
_entity_poly.entity_id
_entity_poly.type
_entity_poly.pdbx_seq_one_letter_code
_entity_poly.pdbx_strand_id
1 'polypeptide(L)'
;MKKVPFLVSLAILMGLLTSAVNAIEEPAYEVLRSWDERNIQIRLYAPRVLARTPMVEGENSGFRVLASYIFGGNEAEQEIAMTAPVQRSMPESPNPSMAFVMPSEFTIESLPAPNDERVQFSEEPAYHAAVIQFSGRATEERVEEHWLALSAFLESESIETSGQPTLNQYNPPWTLPFMRRNEIIVPVAQQRSDPTSRVTTKNDL
;
A
#
# COMPACT_ATOMS: atom_id res chain seq x y z
N MET A 1 -53.45 49.43 26.44
CA MET A 1 -53.40 48.01 25.98
C MET A 1 -52.31 47.93 24.93
N LYS A 2 -51.11 47.43 25.34
CA LYS A 2 -49.93 47.30 24.44
C LYS A 2 -49.83 45.84 24.01
N LYS A 3 -49.90 45.60 22.67
CA LYS A 3 -49.72 44.27 22.07
C LYS A 3 -48.24 43.98 21.96
N VAL A 4 -47.78 42.85 22.54
CA VAL A 4 -46.44 42.33 22.40
C VAL A 4 -46.42 41.37 21.18
N PRO A 5 -45.51 41.51 20.23
CA PRO A 5 -45.36 40.50 19.15
C PRO A 5 -44.53 39.33 19.61
N PHE A 6 -45.07 38.13 19.40
CA PHE A 6 -44.47 36.85 19.66
C PHE A 6 -43.43 36.52 18.54
N LEU A 7 -42.15 36.67 18.85
CA LEU A 7 -41.07 36.28 17.92
C LEU A 7 -40.85 34.77 18.05
N VAL A 8 -41.29 34.03 17.04
CA VAL A 8 -40.99 32.59 16.90
C VAL A 8 -39.56 32.45 16.34
N SER A 9 -38.63 32.11 17.19
CA SER A 9 -37.26 31.71 16.76
C SER A 9 -37.30 30.32 16.16
N LEU A 10 -37.27 30.23 14.84
CA LEU A 10 -37.08 29.01 14.08
C LEU A 10 -35.58 28.67 14.11
N ALA A 11 -35.16 27.83 15.05
CA ALA A 11 -33.84 27.27 15.07
C ALA A 11 -33.72 26.17 13.98
N ILE A 12 -33.10 26.52 12.86
CA ILE A 12 -32.74 25.54 11.82
C ILE A 12 -31.58 24.69 12.36
N LEU A 13 -31.90 23.49 12.82
CA LEU A 13 -30.96 22.46 13.18
C LEU A 13 -30.41 21.88 11.85
N MET A 14 -29.35 22.48 11.33
CA MET A 14 -28.63 22.02 10.16
C MET A 14 -27.74 20.84 10.62
N GLY A 15 -28.31 19.64 10.56
CA GLY A 15 -27.57 18.40 10.80
C GLY A 15 -26.49 18.25 9.72
N LEU A 16 -25.23 18.48 10.10
CA LEU A 16 -24.05 18.09 9.32
C LEU A 16 -24.02 16.56 9.23
N LEU A 17 -24.60 16.00 8.19
CA LEU A 17 -24.30 14.65 7.73
C LEU A 17 -22.87 14.66 7.22
N THR A 18 -21.91 14.41 8.11
CA THR A 18 -20.55 14.06 7.71
C THR A 18 -20.62 12.65 7.12
N SER A 19 -20.83 12.57 5.80
CA SER A 19 -20.53 11.35 5.07
C SER A 19 -19.04 11.10 5.27
N ALA A 20 -18.68 10.10 6.08
CA ALA A 20 -17.33 9.59 6.12
C ALA A 20 -17.02 9.09 4.70
N VAL A 21 -16.22 9.84 3.96
CA VAL A 21 -15.57 9.30 2.77
C VAL A 21 -14.66 8.22 3.30
N ASN A 22 -15.05 6.97 3.15
CA ASN A 22 -14.18 5.84 3.48
C ASN A 22 -12.96 5.97 2.55
N ALA A 23 -11.86 6.48 3.09
CA ALA A 23 -10.58 6.44 2.39
C ALA A 23 -10.24 4.96 2.16
N ILE A 24 -9.75 4.64 0.96
CA ILE A 24 -9.26 3.29 0.67
C ILE A 24 -8.19 2.96 1.68
N GLU A 25 -8.32 1.82 2.36
CA GLU A 25 -7.36 1.36 3.36
C GLU A 25 -6.01 1.04 2.72
N GLU A 26 -4.94 1.46 3.39
CA GLU A 26 -3.56 1.20 2.99
C GLU A 26 -2.82 0.49 4.14
N PRO A 27 -1.82 -0.36 3.85
CA PRO A 27 -1.00 -0.99 4.86
C PRO A 27 -0.34 0.03 5.79
N ALA A 28 -0.42 -0.19 7.08
CA ALA A 28 0.27 0.65 8.05
C ALA A 28 1.79 0.48 7.96
N TYR A 29 2.52 1.58 8.01
CA TYR A 29 3.98 1.58 8.10
C TYR A 29 4.49 2.78 8.89
N GLU A 30 5.71 2.65 9.41
CA GLU A 30 6.49 3.75 9.99
C GLU A 30 7.64 4.11 9.05
N VAL A 31 7.85 5.41 8.80
CA VAL A 31 9.01 5.89 8.05
C VAL A 31 10.20 6.00 8.99
N LEU A 32 11.20 5.16 8.79
CA LEU A 32 12.41 5.14 9.60
C LEU A 32 13.47 6.13 9.10
N ARG A 33 13.61 6.26 7.77
CA ARG A 33 14.52 7.21 7.10
C ARG A 33 13.88 7.70 5.82
N SER A 34 14.17 8.95 5.41
CA SER A 34 13.70 9.56 4.17
C SER A 34 14.80 10.33 3.45
N TRP A 35 14.82 10.23 2.12
CA TRP A 35 15.64 11.00 1.20
C TRP A 35 14.71 11.67 0.19
N ASP A 36 14.13 12.79 0.58
CA ASP A 36 13.01 13.44 -0.12
C ASP A 36 13.38 13.87 -1.55
N GLU A 37 14.60 14.32 -1.78
CA GLU A 37 15.09 14.69 -3.12
C GLU A 37 15.12 13.51 -4.10
N ARG A 38 15.16 12.28 -3.59
CA ARG A 38 15.18 11.04 -4.37
C ARG A 38 13.86 10.30 -4.33
N ASN A 39 12.88 10.76 -3.54
CA ASN A 39 11.63 10.04 -3.24
C ASN A 39 11.87 8.62 -2.72
N ILE A 40 12.94 8.43 -1.92
CA ILE A 40 13.32 7.15 -1.33
C ILE A 40 13.08 7.17 0.17
N GLN A 41 12.54 6.07 0.70
CA GLN A 41 12.29 5.87 2.13
C GLN A 41 12.70 4.47 2.56
N ILE A 42 13.13 4.33 3.82
CA ILE A 42 13.15 3.06 4.53
C ILE A 42 11.95 3.05 5.47
N ARG A 43 11.12 2.03 5.33
CA ARG A 43 9.88 1.87 6.10
C ARG A 43 9.89 0.55 6.88
N LEU A 44 9.24 0.56 8.04
CA LEU A 44 8.85 -0.65 8.76
C LEU A 44 7.35 -0.88 8.53
N TYR A 45 7.01 -1.90 7.77
CA TYR A 45 5.62 -2.29 7.54
C TYR A 45 5.09 -3.16 8.67
N ALA A 46 3.83 -2.92 9.06
CA ALA A 46 3.11 -3.79 9.98
C ALA A 46 2.79 -5.16 9.33
N PRO A 47 2.54 -6.20 10.14
CA PRO A 47 2.05 -7.48 9.61
C PRO A 47 0.76 -7.30 8.82
N ARG A 48 0.58 -8.11 7.77
CA ARG A 48 -0.60 -8.03 6.90
C ARG A 48 -0.89 -9.37 6.22
N VAL A 49 -2.12 -9.54 5.78
CA VAL A 49 -2.55 -10.68 4.97
C VAL A 49 -2.67 -10.25 3.51
N LEU A 50 -2.25 -11.13 2.62
CA LEU A 50 -2.32 -10.94 1.18
C LEU A 50 -3.14 -12.05 0.53
N ALA A 51 -4.04 -11.67 -0.37
CA ALA A 51 -4.61 -12.59 -1.35
C ALA A 51 -3.78 -12.50 -2.64
N ARG A 52 -3.16 -13.60 -3.05
CA ARG A 52 -2.25 -13.68 -4.20
C ARG A 52 -2.82 -14.58 -5.28
N THR A 53 -2.47 -14.27 -6.53
CA THR A 53 -2.75 -15.15 -7.68
C THR A 53 -1.59 -15.11 -8.67
N PRO A 54 -1.26 -16.23 -9.33
CA PRO A 54 -0.32 -16.21 -10.45
C PRO A 54 -0.86 -15.31 -11.58
N MET A 55 0.04 -14.62 -12.25
CA MET A 55 -0.27 -13.90 -13.49
C MET A 55 0.04 -14.84 -14.67
N VAL A 56 -1.01 -15.35 -15.33
CA VAL A 56 -0.89 -16.12 -16.57
C VAL A 56 -1.24 -15.18 -17.71
N GLU A 57 -0.53 -15.27 -18.81
CA GLU A 57 -0.61 -14.43 -20.01
C GLU A 57 -1.82 -13.48 -20.11
N GLY A 58 -1.58 -12.18 -20.06
CA GLY A 58 -2.58 -11.11 -20.12
C GLY A 58 -2.63 -10.29 -18.83
N GLU A 59 -2.27 -9.02 -18.90
CA GLU A 59 -2.11 -8.11 -17.74
C GLU A 59 -3.29 -8.03 -16.78
N ASN A 60 -4.50 -8.35 -17.24
CA ASN A 60 -5.72 -8.21 -16.44
C ASN A 60 -6.23 -9.53 -15.85
N SER A 61 -5.59 -10.68 -16.10
CA SER A 61 -6.09 -11.96 -15.59
C SER A 61 -6.02 -12.04 -14.07
N GLY A 62 -4.88 -11.69 -13.48
CA GLY A 62 -4.69 -11.70 -12.03
C GLY A 62 -5.62 -10.73 -11.30
N PHE A 63 -5.77 -9.51 -11.80
CA PHE A 63 -6.69 -8.54 -11.21
C PHE A 63 -8.15 -9.06 -11.20
N ARG A 64 -8.59 -9.67 -12.30
CA ARG A 64 -9.96 -10.19 -12.40
C ARG A 64 -10.23 -11.33 -11.42
N VAL A 65 -9.25 -12.21 -11.21
CA VAL A 65 -9.33 -13.31 -10.24
C VAL A 65 -9.48 -12.76 -8.82
N LEU A 66 -8.60 -11.85 -8.41
CA LEU A 66 -8.64 -11.26 -7.07
C LEU A 66 -9.87 -10.34 -6.86
N ALA A 67 -10.26 -9.58 -7.88
CA ALA A 67 -11.48 -8.78 -7.84
C ALA A 67 -12.73 -9.65 -7.71
N SER A 68 -12.81 -10.77 -8.44
CA SER A 68 -13.90 -11.73 -8.27
C SER A 68 -14.00 -12.22 -6.84
N TYR A 69 -12.87 -12.56 -6.22
CA TYR A 69 -12.83 -13.02 -4.82
C TYR A 69 -13.41 -11.99 -3.86
N ILE A 70 -12.96 -10.72 -3.92
CA ILE A 70 -13.42 -9.69 -2.99
C ILE A 70 -14.85 -9.22 -3.26
N PHE A 71 -15.40 -9.43 -4.46
CA PHE A 71 -16.78 -9.09 -4.81
C PHE A 71 -17.75 -10.29 -4.67
N GLY A 72 -17.51 -11.17 -3.70
CA GLY A 72 -18.38 -12.27 -3.36
C GLY A 72 -18.06 -13.61 -4.05
N GLY A 73 -16.95 -13.72 -4.80
CA GLY A 73 -16.46 -14.97 -5.38
C GLY A 73 -15.78 -15.88 -4.35
N ASN A 74 -16.39 -16.05 -3.19
CA ASN A 74 -15.94 -16.87 -2.07
C ASN A 74 -17.11 -17.69 -1.51
N GLU A 75 -16.84 -18.72 -0.73
CA GLU A 75 -17.86 -19.65 -0.22
C GLU A 75 -18.95 -18.98 0.63
N ALA A 76 -18.65 -17.82 1.23
CA ALA A 76 -19.61 -17.08 2.05
C ALA A 76 -20.40 -16.03 1.24
N GLU A 77 -20.12 -15.86 -0.06
CA GLU A 77 -20.67 -14.78 -0.90
C GLU A 77 -20.46 -13.40 -0.27
N GLN A 78 -19.40 -13.25 0.55
CA GLN A 78 -19.10 -12.06 1.31
C GLN A 78 -18.35 -11.04 0.44
N GLU A 79 -18.81 -9.78 0.44
CA GLU A 79 -18.06 -8.68 -0.13
C GLU A 79 -16.97 -8.23 0.88
N ILE A 80 -15.75 -8.10 0.37
CA ILE A 80 -14.57 -7.61 1.11
C ILE A 80 -14.19 -6.25 0.55
N ALA A 81 -13.93 -5.27 1.40
CA ALA A 81 -13.58 -3.94 0.96
C ALA A 81 -12.28 -3.93 0.14
N MET A 82 -12.28 -3.13 -0.94
CA MET A 82 -11.07 -2.92 -1.72
C MET A 82 -10.07 -2.08 -0.95
N THR A 83 -8.82 -2.50 -0.94
CA THR A 83 -7.69 -1.78 -0.35
C THR A 83 -6.72 -1.28 -1.43
N ALA A 84 -5.74 -0.48 -1.05
CA ALA A 84 -4.59 -0.12 -1.87
C ALA A 84 -3.30 -0.43 -1.09
N PRO A 85 -2.21 -0.77 -1.78
CA PRO A 85 -2.03 -0.88 -3.22
C PRO A 85 -2.46 -2.24 -3.82
N VAL A 86 -2.60 -2.26 -5.14
CA VAL A 86 -2.48 -3.50 -5.90
C VAL A 86 -0.98 -3.79 -6.08
N GLN A 87 -0.51 -4.93 -5.58
CA GLN A 87 0.86 -5.37 -5.74
C GLN A 87 1.02 -6.23 -6.99
N ARG A 88 2.14 -6.05 -7.68
CA ARG A 88 2.56 -6.88 -8.82
C ARG A 88 4.02 -7.27 -8.67
N SER A 89 4.36 -8.44 -9.16
CA SER A 89 5.77 -8.78 -9.41
C SER A 89 6.39 -7.80 -10.41
N MET A 90 7.69 -7.62 -10.35
CA MET A 90 8.42 -6.87 -11.37
C MET A 90 8.25 -7.53 -12.75
N PRO A 91 8.37 -6.76 -13.87
CA PRO A 91 8.10 -7.27 -15.22
C PRO A 91 8.88 -8.55 -15.58
N GLU A 92 10.13 -8.65 -15.15
CA GLU A 92 11.00 -9.79 -15.47
C GLU A 92 10.98 -10.92 -14.40
N SER A 93 9.98 -10.92 -13.52
CA SER A 93 9.87 -11.97 -12.51
C SER A 93 9.63 -13.34 -13.16
N PRO A 94 10.39 -14.39 -12.79
CA PRO A 94 10.19 -15.73 -13.35
C PRO A 94 8.85 -16.34 -12.96
N ASN A 95 8.25 -15.89 -11.87
CA ASN A 95 6.95 -16.31 -11.39
C ASN A 95 6.06 -15.08 -11.16
N PRO A 96 5.53 -14.48 -12.24
CA PRO A 96 4.74 -13.27 -12.12
C PRO A 96 3.47 -13.52 -11.32
N SER A 97 3.18 -12.65 -10.38
CA SER A 97 2.02 -12.72 -9.49
C SER A 97 1.45 -11.34 -9.21
N MET A 98 0.18 -11.33 -8.83
CA MET A 98 -0.52 -10.16 -8.33
C MET A 98 -1.05 -10.45 -6.94
N ALA A 99 -1.12 -9.42 -6.08
CA ALA A 99 -1.70 -9.55 -4.76
C ALA A 99 -2.53 -8.32 -4.39
N PHE A 100 -3.59 -8.55 -3.63
CA PHE A 100 -4.31 -7.53 -2.88
C PHE A 100 -3.94 -7.66 -1.40
N VAL A 101 -3.73 -6.54 -0.74
CA VAL A 101 -3.65 -6.51 0.72
C VAL A 101 -5.08 -6.70 1.24
N MET A 102 -5.28 -7.58 2.19
CA MET A 102 -6.59 -7.72 2.82
C MET A 102 -6.79 -6.62 3.86
N PRO A 103 -8.04 -6.15 4.07
CA PRO A 103 -8.34 -5.21 5.15
C PRO A 103 -7.79 -5.71 6.49
N SER A 104 -7.32 -4.79 7.34
CA SER A 104 -6.64 -5.11 8.61
C SER A 104 -7.52 -5.86 9.63
N GLU A 105 -8.83 -5.85 9.42
CA GLU A 105 -9.78 -6.61 10.24
C GLU A 105 -9.75 -8.13 9.99
N PHE A 106 -9.12 -8.59 8.90
CA PHE A 106 -9.07 -10.01 8.54
C PHE A 106 -7.76 -10.66 8.95
N THR A 107 -7.87 -11.89 9.44
CA THR A 107 -6.77 -12.87 9.53
C THR A 107 -6.99 -13.95 8.46
N ILE A 108 -6.00 -14.82 8.21
CA ILE A 108 -6.18 -15.93 7.27
C ILE A 108 -7.37 -16.83 7.67
N GLU A 109 -7.54 -17.05 8.97
CA GLU A 109 -8.61 -17.91 9.48
C GLU A 109 -10.01 -17.29 9.35
N SER A 110 -10.10 -15.96 9.31
CA SER A 110 -11.38 -15.25 9.19
C SER A 110 -11.78 -14.95 7.75
N LEU A 111 -10.85 -15.05 6.80
CA LEU A 111 -11.14 -14.88 5.39
C LEU A 111 -11.98 -16.04 4.85
N PRO A 112 -13.07 -15.77 4.10
CA PRO A 112 -13.85 -16.83 3.47
C PRO A 112 -13.03 -17.57 2.41
N ALA A 113 -13.22 -18.88 2.29
CA ALA A 113 -12.50 -19.68 1.30
C ALA A 113 -12.82 -19.20 -0.13
N PRO A 114 -11.82 -19.05 -1.01
CA PRO A 114 -12.04 -18.59 -2.38
C PRO A 114 -12.69 -19.69 -3.23
N ASN A 115 -13.62 -19.32 -4.13
CA ASN A 115 -14.19 -20.23 -5.10
C ASN A 115 -13.21 -20.57 -6.25
N ASP A 116 -12.17 -19.74 -6.44
CA ASP A 116 -11.13 -19.93 -7.44
C ASP A 116 -9.84 -20.36 -6.74
N GLU A 117 -9.38 -21.59 -7.00
CA GLU A 117 -8.18 -22.20 -6.39
C GLU A 117 -6.88 -21.44 -6.69
N ARG A 118 -6.90 -20.53 -7.68
CA ARG A 118 -5.74 -19.65 -7.96
C ARG A 118 -5.53 -18.58 -6.91
N VAL A 119 -6.55 -18.26 -6.09
CA VAL A 119 -6.41 -17.32 -4.99
C VAL A 119 -5.79 -18.03 -3.80
N GLN A 120 -4.65 -17.56 -3.36
CA GLN A 120 -3.91 -18.10 -2.23
C GLN A 120 -3.66 -17.00 -1.19
N PHE A 121 -3.81 -17.32 0.08
CA PHE A 121 -3.50 -16.40 1.17
C PHE A 121 -2.10 -16.60 1.70
N SER A 122 -1.46 -15.50 2.10
CA SER A 122 -0.19 -15.52 2.80
C SER A 122 -0.13 -14.40 3.83
N GLU A 123 0.44 -14.71 4.99
CA GLU A 123 0.82 -13.68 5.96
C GLU A 123 2.19 -13.11 5.59
N GLU A 124 2.30 -11.81 5.63
CA GLU A 124 3.58 -11.11 5.66
C GLU A 124 3.80 -10.58 7.08
N PRO A 125 4.84 -11.04 7.80
CA PRO A 125 5.20 -10.49 9.10
C PRO A 125 5.65 -9.03 8.95
N ALA A 126 5.85 -8.33 10.06
CA ALA A 126 6.49 -7.02 10.01
C ALA A 126 7.88 -7.11 9.36
N TYR A 127 8.18 -6.18 8.44
CA TYR A 127 9.43 -6.19 7.71
C TYR A 127 9.91 -4.78 7.35
N HIS A 128 11.23 -4.64 7.23
CA HIS A 128 11.84 -3.43 6.71
C HIS A 128 11.85 -3.45 5.19
N ALA A 129 11.55 -2.31 4.58
CA ALA A 129 11.58 -2.18 3.14
C ALA A 129 12.19 -0.85 2.71
N ALA A 130 12.91 -0.88 1.60
CA ALA A 130 13.24 0.32 0.85
C ALA A 130 12.15 0.56 -0.19
N VAL A 131 11.79 1.83 -0.35
CA VAL A 131 10.70 2.26 -1.22
C VAL A 131 11.16 3.43 -2.06
N ILE A 132 10.91 3.39 -3.37
CA ILE A 132 10.98 4.57 -4.24
C ILE A 132 9.61 4.88 -4.79
N GLN A 133 9.17 6.13 -4.65
CA GLN A 133 7.87 6.59 -5.12
C GLN A 133 8.01 7.37 -6.42
N PHE A 134 7.10 7.14 -7.37
CA PHE A 134 7.03 7.89 -8.62
C PHE A 134 5.60 8.08 -9.11
N SER A 135 5.38 9.12 -9.91
CA SER A 135 4.10 9.41 -10.55
C SER A 135 4.09 8.97 -12.02
N GLY A 136 2.93 9.04 -12.65
CA GLY A 136 2.79 8.72 -14.08
C GLY A 136 2.27 7.32 -14.34
N ARG A 137 2.40 6.87 -15.59
CA ARG A 137 2.07 5.48 -15.97
C ARG A 137 3.27 4.59 -15.60
N ALA A 138 3.00 3.48 -14.94
CA ALA A 138 4.01 2.47 -14.63
C ALA A 138 4.25 1.56 -15.85
N THR A 139 4.86 2.12 -16.91
CA THR A 139 5.34 1.33 -18.05
C THR A 139 6.57 0.52 -17.63
N GLU A 140 6.85 -0.58 -18.32
CA GLU A 140 8.01 -1.43 -18.03
C GLU A 140 9.31 -0.63 -17.98
N GLU A 141 9.54 0.23 -18.97
CA GLU A 141 10.69 1.13 -19.04
C GLU A 141 10.82 2.02 -17.78
N ARG A 142 9.71 2.64 -17.33
CA ARG A 142 9.74 3.51 -16.15
C ARG A 142 9.90 2.73 -14.85
N VAL A 143 9.34 1.54 -14.78
CA VAL A 143 9.52 0.65 -13.63
C VAL A 143 10.98 0.23 -13.53
N GLU A 144 11.59 -0.15 -14.66
CA GLU A 144 13.02 -0.49 -14.73
C GLU A 144 13.91 0.69 -14.36
N GLU A 145 13.66 1.89 -14.91
CA GLU A 145 14.39 3.12 -14.56
C GLU A 145 14.40 3.37 -13.04
N HIS A 146 13.23 3.31 -12.39
CA HIS A 146 13.12 3.56 -10.95
C HIS A 146 13.71 2.41 -10.11
N TRP A 147 13.61 1.18 -10.59
CA TRP A 147 14.26 0.05 -9.93
C TRP A 147 15.79 0.18 -9.96
N LEU A 148 16.36 0.52 -11.10
CA LEU A 148 17.80 0.77 -11.22
C LEU A 148 18.27 1.91 -10.32
N ALA A 149 17.48 3.00 -10.24
CA ALA A 149 17.78 4.11 -9.35
C ALA A 149 17.75 3.70 -7.87
N LEU A 150 16.74 2.91 -7.44
CA LEU A 150 16.65 2.39 -6.08
C LEU A 150 17.80 1.43 -5.79
N SER A 151 18.09 0.50 -6.70
CA SER A 151 19.16 -0.49 -6.56
C SER A 151 20.53 0.17 -6.38
N ALA A 152 20.87 1.14 -7.26
CA ALA A 152 22.13 1.88 -7.16
C ALA A 152 22.23 2.68 -5.85
N PHE A 153 21.11 3.23 -5.39
CA PHE A 153 21.05 3.91 -4.08
C PHE A 153 21.34 2.94 -2.94
N LEU A 154 20.68 1.77 -2.91
CA LEU A 154 20.87 0.76 -1.87
C LEU A 154 22.33 0.27 -1.82
N GLU A 155 22.94 0.06 -2.98
CA GLU A 155 24.35 -0.29 -3.09
C GLU A 155 25.26 0.81 -2.50
N SER A 156 24.99 2.08 -2.84
CA SER A 156 25.78 3.23 -2.33
C SER A 156 25.68 3.41 -0.81
N GLU A 157 24.53 3.04 -0.22
CA GLU A 157 24.28 3.10 1.23
C GLU A 157 24.63 1.78 1.95
N SER A 158 25.12 0.78 1.23
CA SER A 158 25.42 -0.57 1.77
C SER A 158 24.20 -1.22 2.45
N ILE A 159 23.01 -1.05 1.86
CA ILE A 159 21.76 -1.64 2.33
C ILE A 159 21.50 -2.93 1.55
N GLU A 160 21.51 -4.05 2.25
CA GLU A 160 21.28 -5.36 1.64
C GLU A 160 19.77 -5.62 1.47
N THR A 161 19.36 -6.09 0.28
CA THR A 161 18.00 -6.57 0.04
C THR A 161 17.83 -7.98 0.61
N SER A 162 16.63 -8.25 1.16
CA SER A 162 16.29 -9.57 1.75
C SER A 162 15.15 -10.28 1.01
N GLY A 163 14.65 -9.70 -0.09
CA GLY A 163 13.56 -10.27 -0.88
C GLY A 163 13.49 -9.68 -2.28
N GLN A 164 12.47 -10.09 -3.03
CA GLN A 164 12.24 -9.60 -4.39
C GLN A 164 11.51 -8.26 -4.38
N PRO A 165 11.82 -7.33 -5.30
CA PRO A 165 11.08 -6.10 -5.45
C PRO A 165 9.66 -6.34 -5.99
N THR A 166 8.73 -5.46 -5.60
CA THR A 166 7.36 -5.43 -6.11
C THR A 166 6.97 -4.05 -6.57
N LEU A 167 6.15 -3.98 -7.63
CA LEU A 167 5.48 -2.76 -8.07
C LEU A 167 4.14 -2.65 -7.36
N ASN A 168 3.90 -1.51 -6.72
CA ASN A 168 2.70 -1.22 -5.95
C ASN A 168 1.98 -0.01 -6.55
N GLN A 169 0.72 -0.21 -6.96
CA GLN A 169 -0.10 0.80 -7.63
C GLN A 169 -1.29 1.18 -6.76
N TYR A 170 -1.38 2.46 -6.39
CA TYR A 170 -2.34 2.96 -5.40
C TYR A 170 -3.61 3.55 -6.01
N ASN A 171 -3.60 3.86 -7.28
CA ASN A 171 -4.68 4.59 -7.92
C ASN A 171 -5.38 3.77 -9.01
N PRO A 172 -6.69 3.95 -9.17
CA PRO A 172 -7.43 3.31 -10.25
C PRO A 172 -6.98 3.81 -11.63
N PRO A 173 -7.22 3.02 -12.70
CA PRO A 173 -6.70 3.30 -14.04
C PRO A 173 -7.19 4.60 -14.67
N TRP A 174 -8.33 5.15 -14.24
CA TRP A 174 -8.87 6.43 -14.71
C TRP A 174 -8.22 7.66 -14.04
N THR A 175 -7.40 7.48 -13.00
CA THR A 175 -6.63 8.59 -12.40
C THR A 175 -5.68 9.20 -13.42
N LEU A 176 -5.63 10.53 -13.49
CA LEU A 176 -4.72 11.23 -14.38
C LEU A 176 -3.27 10.81 -14.10
N PRO A 177 -2.43 10.58 -15.13
CA PRO A 177 -1.10 10.00 -14.92
C PRO A 177 -0.25 10.74 -13.89
N PHE A 178 -0.21 12.06 -13.92
CA PHE A 178 0.61 12.86 -12.99
C PHE A 178 0.12 12.82 -11.53
N MET A 179 -1.11 12.35 -11.29
CA MET A 179 -1.68 12.16 -9.94
C MET A 179 -1.53 10.73 -9.42
N ARG A 180 -1.01 9.82 -10.24
CA ARG A 180 -0.82 8.43 -9.82
C ARG A 180 0.35 8.30 -8.88
N ARG A 181 0.15 7.54 -7.81
CA ARG A 181 1.21 7.07 -6.93
C ARG A 181 1.55 5.63 -7.28
N ASN A 182 2.79 5.41 -7.67
CA ASN A 182 3.38 4.10 -7.84
C ASN A 182 4.58 4.01 -6.91
N GLU A 183 4.85 2.83 -6.39
CA GLU A 183 6.00 2.58 -5.54
C GLU A 183 6.66 1.25 -5.96
N ILE A 184 7.99 1.24 -6.03
CA ILE A 184 8.74 -0.01 -6.02
C ILE A 184 9.18 -0.22 -4.59
N ILE A 185 8.83 -1.39 -4.05
CA ILE A 185 9.11 -1.78 -2.67
C ILE A 185 9.98 -3.02 -2.70
N VAL A 186 11.12 -3.00 -2.02
CA VAL A 186 11.98 -4.16 -1.86
C VAL A 186 12.26 -4.40 -0.38
N PRO A 187 12.05 -5.62 0.14
CA PRO A 187 12.44 -5.96 1.49
C PRO A 187 13.94 -5.79 1.68
N VAL A 188 14.35 -5.22 2.82
CA VAL A 188 15.75 -5.03 3.17
C VAL A 188 16.07 -5.70 4.50
N ALA A 189 17.32 -6.13 4.65
CA ALA A 189 17.79 -6.65 5.93
C ALA A 189 17.70 -5.56 7.00
N GLN A 190 17.30 -5.93 8.22
CA GLN A 190 17.31 -5.01 9.34
C GLN A 190 18.73 -4.51 9.54
N GLN A 191 18.97 -3.22 9.33
CA GLN A 191 20.26 -2.64 9.65
C GLN A 191 20.49 -2.79 11.15
N ARG A 192 21.56 -3.49 11.53
CA ARG A 192 22.01 -3.47 12.92
C ARG A 192 22.25 -2.02 13.26
N SER A 193 21.48 -1.47 14.20
CA SER A 193 21.79 -0.18 14.81
C SER A 193 23.22 -0.25 15.32
N ASP A 194 24.12 0.44 14.65
CA ASP A 194 25.51 0.56 15.10
C ASP A 194 25.46 1.32 16.43
N PRO A 195 25.83 0.73 17.57
CA PRO A 195 25.76 1.39 18.88
C PRO A 195 26.73 2.56 19.01
N THR A 196 27.45 2.92 17.93
CA THR A 196 28.54 3.90 17.95
C THR A 196 28.13 5.30 17.47
N SER A 197 26.90 5.56 17.09
CA SER A 197 26.43 6.94 16.91
C SER A 197 26.18 7.61 18.26
N ARG A 198 27.26 7.86 18.99
CA ARG A 198 27.25 8.77 20.16
C ARG A 198 26.75 10.13 19.68
N VAL A 199 25.56 10.50 20.14
CA VAL A 199 25.10 11.89 20.16
C VAL A 199 26.19 12.69 20.85
N THR A 200 26.96 13.44 20.10
CA THR A 200 27.85 14.46 20.66
C THR A 200 26.96 15.61 21.11
N THR A 201 26.47 15.52 22.32
CA THR A 201 25.86 16.66 23.02
C THR A 201 26.97 17.69 23.21
N LYS A 202 26.93 18.74 22.41
CA LYS A 202 27.75 19.91 22.58
C LYS A 202 27.17 20.73 23.73
N ASN A 203 27.53 20.36 24.96
CA ASN A 203 27.49 21.23 26.12
C ASN A 203 28.88 21.17 26.69
N ASP A 204 29.59 22.30 26.53
CA ASP A 204 30.53 22.89 27.47
C ASP A 204 31.36 23.92 26.72
N LEU A 205 30.92 25.18 26.82
CA LEU A 205 31.72 26.36 27.24
C LEU A 205 30.85 27.61 27.14
#